data_cd34167e8af7bb35f7d0f6efbc20c2c1
#
_entry.id   cd34167e8af7bb35f7d0f6efbc20c2c1
#
_cell.length_a   1.000
_cell.length_b   1.000
_cell.length_c   1.000
_cell.angle_alpha   90.00
_cell.angle_beta   90.00
_cell.angle_gamma   90.00
#
_symmetry.space_group_name_H-M   'P 1'
#
loop_
_entity.id
_entity.type
_entity.pdbx_description
1 polymer ?
#
loop_
_entity_poly.entity_id
_entity_poly.type
_entity_poly.pdbx_seq_one_letter_code
_entity_poly.pdbx_strand_id
1 'polypeptide(L)'
;INNRLHTKFVAIDNRTVYLGGSNIGDYYTTWSDSNLRVDGELGNIFHNIYDFLHGFSHDGNFACRLLDISNLQAGTDRLWLTVPRHQYHIREALMNLINLADKSIYIRTWYFLPDEEMLNALCAQAQNGVQVNVLLSHVTRVRLVDFANHIHVHKLVNAGGNVYRYAGKYMHSKASWNDHGDVLFGSANLDAHSMHINFESCLEIHDSNLTWELRRAFYADLSTSPKQTPESYSNRSFANKALTHVCNLASPWL
;
A
#
# COMPACT_ATOMS: atom_id res chain seq x y z
N ILE A 1 -1.35 -8.33 -20.59
CA ILE A 1 -1.49 -7.63 -19.28
C ILE A 1 -1.97 -8.69 -18.31
N ASN A 2 -1.18 -8.97 -17.28
CA ASN A 2 -1.45 -10.02 -16.32
C ASN A 2 -2.17 -9.42 -15.09
N ASN A 3 -3.48 -9.20 -15.22
CA ASN A 3 -4.31 -8.75 -14.11
C ASN A 3 -4.37 -9.87 -13.05
N ARG A 4 -4.05 -9.54 -11.80
CA ARG A 4 -4.07 -10.50 -10.70
C ARG A 4 -5.20 -10.17 -9.74
N LEU A 5 -5.86 -11.19 -9.23
CA LEU A 5 -6.68 -11.07 -8.03
C LEU A 5 -5.72 -10.99 -6.83
N HIS A 6 -5.42 -9.76 -6.40
CA HIS A 6 -4.44 -9.54 -5.35
C HIS A 6 -5.08 -9.07 -4.03
N THR A 7 -6.38 -8.84 -4.02
CA THR A 7 -7.12 -8.61 -2.78
C THR A 7 -7.04 -9.83 -1.84
N LYS A 8 -6.99 -9.58 -0.55
CA LYS A 8 -6.83 -10.61 0.49
C LYS A 8 -7.78 -10.32 1.63
N PHE A 9 -8.82 -11.13 1.73
CA PHE A 9 -9.73 -11.08 2.88
C PHE A 9 -10.37 -12.44 3.14
N VAL A 10 -10.86 -12.60 4.36
CA VAL A 10 -11.68 -13.72 4.79
C VAL A 10 -12.96 -13.13 5.39
N ALA A 11 -14.11 -13.38 4.76
CA ALA A 11 -15.41 -12.97 5.27
C ALA A 11 -16.10 -14.16 5.95
N ILE A 12 -16.67 -13.93 7.14
CA ILE A 12 -17.32 -14.94 7.96
C ILE A 12 -18.73 -14.45 8.33
N ASP A 13 -19.73 -15.25 8.01
CA ASP A 13 -21.15 -15.07 8.40
C ASP A 13 -21.70 -13.67 8.07
N ASN A 14 -21.27 -13.08 6.97
CA ASN A 14 -21.66 -11.74 6.52
C ASN A 14 -21.48 -10.63 7.58
N ARG A 15 -20.65 -10.88 8.59
CA ARG A 15 -20.49 -10.00 9.74
C ARG A 15 -19.03 -9.67 10.09
N THR A 16 -18.15 -10.66 10.00
CA THR A 16 -16.75 -10.50 10.35
C THR A 16 -15.90 -10.58 9.10
N VAL A 17 -14.96 -9.65 8.93
CA VAL A 17 -13.94 -9.71 7.88
C VAL A 17 -12.55 -9.56 8.48
N TYR A 18 -11.63 -10.37 7.99
CA TYR A 18 -10.19 -10.18 8.15
C TYR A 18 -9.64 -9.74 6.81
N LEU A 19 -8.94 -8.61 6.76
CA LEU A 19 -8.31 -8.10 5.53
C LEU A 19 -6.90 -7.61 5.83
N GLY A 20 -6.05 -7.60 4.80
CA GLY A 20 -4.67 -7.12 4.97
C GLY A 20 -3.73 -7.58 3.87
N GLY A 21 -2.44 -7.66 4.21
CA GLY A 21 -1.40 -8.08 3.29
C GLY A 21 -1.17 -9.58 3.22
N SER A 22 -1.60 -10.34 4.23
CA SER A 22 -1.18 -11.74 4.43
C SER A 22 -1.67 -12.68 3.34
N ASN A 23 -0.75 -13.50 2.85
CA ASN A 23 -1.06 -14.67 2.03
C ASN A 23 -1.16 -15.93 2.90
N ILE A 24 -1.99 -16.89 2.47
CA ILE A 24 -2.13 -18.19 3.14
C ILE A 24 -1.08 -19.16 2.55
N GLY A 25 -0.24 -19.71 3.41
CA GLY A 25 0.77 -20.70 3.05
C GLY A 25 1.96 -20.70 3.99
N ASP A 26 2.59 -21.85 4.18
CA ASP A 26 3.70 -22.05 5.14
C ASP A 26 4.88 -21.10 4.88
N TYR A 27 5.13 -20.79 3.63
CA TYR A 27 6.21 -19.90 3.22
C TYR A 27 6.10 -18.49 3.81
N TYR A 28 4.87 -18.02 4.08
CA TYR A 28 4.59 -16.66 4.54
C TYR A 28 4.60 -16.53 6.07
N THR A 29 4.69 -17.62 6.82
CA THR A 29 4.61 -17.64 8.30
C THR A 29 5.72 -16.84 8.97
N THR A 30 6.84 -16.62 8.29
CA THR A 30 8.00 -15.86 8.78
C THR A 30 8.01 -14.39 8.34
N TRP A 31 7.00 -13.97 7.58
CA TRP A 31 6.93 -12.59 7.11
C TRP A 31 6.25 -11.70 8.15
N SER A 32 6.73 -10.47 8.28
CA SER A 32 6.03 -9.44 9.04
C SER A 32 4.90 -8.89 8.19
N ASP A 33 3.66 -9.15 8.58
CA ASP A 33 2.48 -8.65 7.90
C ASP A 33 1.47 -8.13 8.91
N SER A 34 0.44 -7.45 8.44
CA SER A 34 -0.63 -6.93 9.27
C SER A 34 -1.98 -7.29 8.68
N ASN A 35 -2.90 -7.68 9.56
CA ASN A 35 -4.28 -7.94 9.21
C ASN A 35 -5.18 -7.21 10.20
N LEU A 36 -6.29 -6.70 9.70
CA LEU A 36 -7.32 -6.02 10.46
C LEU A 36 -8.54 -6.94 10.54
N ARG A 37 -9.11 -7.08 11.73
CA ARG A 37 -10.43 -7.65 11.93
C ARG A 37 -11.44 -6.53 12.07
N VAL A 38 -12.51 -6.63 11.32
CA VAL A 38 -13.67 -5.71 11.40
C VAL A 38 -14.93 -6.53 11.56
N ASP A 39 -15.78 -6.14 12.50
CA ASP A 39 -17.07 -6.76 12.74
C ASP A 39 -18.19 -5.77 12.39
N GLY A 40 -19.28 -6.25 11.81
CA GLY A 40 -20.48 -5.45 11.52
C GLY A 40 -20.85 -5.42 10.03
N GLU A 41 -21.39 -4.30 9.58
CA GLU A 41 -21.94 -4.14 8.23
C GLU A 41 -20.91 -4.33 7.11
N LEU A 42 -19.64 -3.98 7.37
CA LEU A 42 -18.55 -4.22 6.44
C LEU A 42 -18.39 -5.71 6.07
N GLY A 43 -18.72 -6.62 7.00
CA GLY A 43 -18.69 -8.06 6.69
C GLY A 43 -19.62 -8.43 5.55
N ASN A 44 -20.82 -7.83 5.48
CA ASN A 44 -21.76 -8.03 4.38
C ASN A 44 -21.27 -7.40 3.07
N ILE A 45 -20.65 -6.23 3.14
CA ILE A 45 -20.05 -5.57 1.97
C ILE A 45 -18.96 -6.47 1.37
N PHE A 46 -18.08 -7.05 2.19
CA PHE A 46 -17.03 -7.96 1.72
C PHE A 46 -17.57 -9.28 1.16
N HIS A 47 -18.73 -9.76 1.66
CA HIS A 47 -19.40 -10.91 1.07
C HIS A 47 -19.87 -10.61 -0.37
N ASN A 48 -20.50 -9.46 -0.58
CA ASN A 48 -20.92 -9.01 -1.91
C ASN A 48 -19.72 -8.84 -2.88
N ILE A 49 -18.58 -8.36 -2.37
CA ILE A 49 -17.33 -8.28 -3.14
C ILE A 49 -16.85 -9.68 -3.52
N TYR A 50 -16.93 -10.65 -2.60
CA TYR A 50 -16.57 -12.03 -2.90
C TYR A 50 -17.43 -12.59 -4.04
N ASP A 51 -18.73 -12.42 -3.98
CA ASP A 51 -19.66 -12.89 -5.01
C ASP A 51 -19.38 -12.24 -6.37
N PHE A 52 -19.07 -10.94 -6.37
CA PHE A 52 -18.64 -10.22 -7.57
C PHE A 52 -17.35 -10.80 -8.15
N LEU A 53 -16.32 -10.99 -7.35
CA LEU A 53 -15.02 -11.53 -7.77
C LEU A 53 -15.13 -12.99 -8.20
N HIS A 54 -15.96 -13.78 -7.52
CA HIS A 54 -16.21 -15.18 -7.85
C HIS A 54 -16.93 -15.31 -9.19
N GLY A 55 -18.00 -14.54 -9.40
CA GLY A 55 -18.72 -14.49 -10.69
C GLY A 55 -17.79 -14.08 -11.83
N PHE A 56 -16.94 -13.09 -11.60
CA PHE A 56 -15.92 -12.65 -12.55
C PHE A 56 -14.95 -13.76 -12.96
N SER A 57 -14.50 -14.58 -12.00
CA SER A 57 -13.54 -15.67 -12.27
C SER A 57 -14.14 -16.82 -13.06
N HIS A 58 -15.47 -17.04 -12.97
CA HIS A 58 -16.16 -18.13 -13.65
C HIS A 58 -16.57 -17.81 -15.08
N ASP A 59 -17.09 -16.62 -15.32
CA ASP A 59 -17.72 -16.28 -16.61
C ASP A 59 -16.75 -15.69 -17.62
N GLY A 60 -15.51 -15.31 -17.20
CA GLY A 60 -14.51 -14.67 -18.06
C GLY A 60 -15.01 -13.38 -18.73
N ASN A 61 -16.24 -13.02 -18.44
CA ASN A 61 -16.96 -11.94 -19.07
C ASN A 61 -16.89 -10.69 -18.18
N PHE A 62 -16.14 -9.68 -18.63
CA PHE A 62 -16.12 -8.34 -18.07
C PHE A 62 -17.43 -7.57 -18.27
N ALA A 63 -18.56 -8.23 -18.46
CA ALA A 63 -19.85 -7.60 -18.31
C ALA A 63 -20.03 -7.22 -16.82
N CYS A 64 -19.10 -6.41 -16.34
CA CYS A 64 -19.13 -5.82 -15.05
C CYS A 64 -20.43 -5.06 -14.90
N ARG A 65 -21.33 -5.58 -14.11
CA ARG A 65 -22.10 -4.68 -13.27
C ARG A 65 -21.04 -3.96 -12.46
N LEU A 66 -20.72 -2.70 -12.81
CA LEU A 66 -19.90 -1.84 -11.99
C LEU A 66 -20.41 -2.00 -10.56
N LEU A 67 -19.54 -2.42 -9.65
CA LEU A 67 -19.89 -2.41 -8.24
C LEU A 67 -20.33 -0.99 -7.93
N ASP A 68 -21.54 -0.83 -7.50
CA ASP A 68 -22.03 0.47 -7.05
C ASP A 68 -21.23 0.84 -5.79
N ILE A 69 -20.23 1.69 -5.99
CA ILE A 69 -19.34 2.16 -4.92
C ILE A 69 -20.08 2.97 -3.85
N SER A 70 -21.28 3.48 -4.14
CA SER A 70 -22.10 4.16 -3.13
C SER A 70 -22.50 3.23 -1.98
N ASN A 71 -22.50 1.92 -2.22
CA ASN A 71 -22.83 0.88 -1.24
C ASN A 71 -21.61 0.24 -0.56
N LEU A 72 -20.40 0.78 -0.76
CA LEU A 72 -19.17 0.28 -0.14
C LEU A 72 -18.79 1.06 1.13
N GLN A 73 -19.78 1.58 1.85
CA GLN A 73 -19.60 2.38 3.05
C GLN A 73 -20.43 1.82 4.20
N ALA A 74 -19.84 1.80 5.39
CA ALA A 74 -20.51 1.47 6.64
C ALA A 74 -20.14 2.52 7.70
N GLY A 75 -21.07 3.39 8.05
CA GLY A 75 -20.81 4.55 8.89
C GLY A 75 -19.83 5.52 8.21
N THR A 76 -18.70 5.79 8.85
CA THR A 76 -17.60 6.60 8.32
C THR A 76 -16.57 5.78 7.54
N ASP A 77 -16.59 4.46 7.69
CA ASP A 77 -15.63 3.56 7.08
C ASP A 77 -16.03 3.28 5.63
N ARG A 78 -15.04 3.23 4.74
CA ARG A 78 -15.28 3.06 3.31
C ARG A 78 -14.33 2.04 2.71
N LEU A 79 -14.89 1.13 1.90
CA LEU A 79 -14.09 0.20 1.12
C LEU A 79 -13.74 0.81 -0.24
N TRP A 80 -12.47 0.90 -0.52
CA TRP A 80 -11.92 1.34 -1.79
C TRP A 80 -11.37 0.17 -2.61
N LEU A 81 -11.60 0.20 -3.90
CA LEU A 81 -11.19 -0.85 -4.82
C LEU A 81 -10.32 -0.30 -5.94
N THR A 82 -9.37 -1.12 -6.39
CA THR A 82 -8.84 -1.07 -7.74
C THR A 82 -9.48 -2.22 -8.53
N VAL A 83 -10.21 -1.88 -9.59
CA VAL A 83 -10.75 -2.82 -10.56
C VAL A 83 -10.13 -2.51 -11.91
N PRO A 84 -9.30 -3.39 -12.47
CA PRO A 84 -8.54 -3.12 -13.67
C PRO A 84 -9.43 -2.59 -14.81
N ARG A 85 -9.02 -1.49 -15.44
CA ARG A 85 -9.71 -0.81 -16.55
C ARG A 85 -11.05 -0.13 -16.20
N HIS A 86 -11.48 -0.17 -14.92
CA HIS A 86 -12.78 0.35 -14.51
C HIS A 86 -12.71 1.34 -13.35
N GLN A 87 -11.98 1.03 -12.28
CA GLN A 87 -11.98 1.81 -11.03
C GLN A 87 -10.57 1.86 -10.42
N TYR A 88 -10.13 3.05 -10.01
CA TYR A 88 -8.80 3.29 -9.44
C TYR A 88 -8.90 4.07 -8.11
N HIS A 89 -9.97 3.80 -7.35
CA HIS A 89 -10.33 4.60 -6.16
C HIS A 89 -9.31 4.49 -5.03
N ILE A 90 -8.55 3.38 -4.92
CA ILE A 90 -7.47 3.27 -3.91
C ILE A 90 -6.42 4.35 -4.14
N ARG A 91 -6.05 4.62 -5.40
CA ARG A 91 -5.11 5.68 -5.73
C ARG A 91 -5.62 7.05 -5.31
N GLU A 92 -6.90 7.33 -5.58
CA GLU A 92 -7.55 8.60 -5.21
C GLU A 92 -7.60 8.77 -3.68
N ALA A 93 -8.00 7.71 -2.94
CA ALA A 93 -8.02 7.72 -1.49
C ALA A 93 -6.63 7.98 -0.89
N LEU A 94 -5.58 7.35 -1.45
CA LEU A 94 -4.22 7.56 -1.00
C LEU A 94 -3.72 8.98 -1.31
N MET A 95 -4.04 9.54 -2.48
CA MET A 95 -3.72 10.92 -2.81
C MET A 95 -4.42 11.91 -1.87
N ASN A 96 -5.67 11.65 -1.51
CA ASN A 96 -6.41 12.47 -0.55
C ASN A 96 -5.75 12.40 0.84
N LEU A 97 -5.41 11.20 1.33
CA LEU A 97 -4.72 11.00 2.60
C LEU A 97 -3.39 11.77 2.65
N ILE A 98 -2.62 11.78 1.56
CA ILE A 98 -1.36 12.50 1.43
C ILE A 98 -1.60 14.02 1.46
N ASN A 99 -2.55 14.50 0.66
CA ASN A 99 -2.80 15.94 0.49
C ASN A 99 -3.45 16.59 1.72
N LEU A 100 -4.23 15.83 2.49
CA LEU A 100 -4.91 16.32 3.70
C LEU A 100 -4.00 16.36 4.94
N ALA A 101 -2.83 15.74 4.90
CA ALA A 101 -1.94 15.69 6.06
C ALA A 101 -1.35 17.08 6.39
N ASP A 102 -1.45 17.49 7.65
CA ASP A 102 -0.90 18.76 8.15
C ASP A 102 0.47 18.59 8.84
N LYS A 103 0.70 17.46 9.53
CA LYS A 103 1.88 17.24 10.39
C LYS A 103 2.66 15.99 10.04
N SER A 104 1.97 14.89 9.70
CA SER A 104 2.66 13.62 9.51
C SER A 104 1.90 12.66 8.60
N ILE A 105 2.66 11.94 7.79
CA ILE A 105 2.23 10.82 6.95
C ILE A 105 3.08 9.62 7.34
N TYR A 106 2.44 8.45 7.45
CA TYR A 106 3.09 7.17 7.71
C TYR A 106 2.67 6.18 6.64
N ILE A 107 3.65 5.46 6.09
CA ILE A 107 3.43 4.48 5.04
C ILE A 107 4.21 3.22 5.37
N ARG A 108 3.53 2.07 5.39
CA ARG A 108 4.13 0.73 5.36
C ARG A 108 3.80 0.10 4.02
N THR A 109 4.80 -0.34 3.28
CA THR A 109 4.58 -0.97 1.98
C THR A 109 5.70 -1.94 1.63
N TRP A 110 5.33 -3.01 0.90
CA TRP A 110 6.30 -3.96 0.36
C TRP A 110 7.11 -3.34 -0.80
N TYR A 111 6.40 -2.70 -1.74
CA TYR A 111 6.95 -1.97 -2.88
C TYR A 111 6.74 -0.47 -2.72
N PHE A 112 7.74 0.33 -3.10
CA PHE A 112 7.63 1.78 -3.11
C PHE A 112 8.02 2.30 -4.51
N LEU A 113 7.08 2.14 -5.44
CA LEU A 113 7.16 2.61 -6.82
C LEU A 113 5.94 3.50 -7.14
N PRO A 114 5.71 4.57 -6.35
CA PRO A 114 4.60 5.49 -6.61
C PRO A 114 4.75 6.07 -8.01
N ASP A 115 3.63 6.38 -8.65
CA ASP A 115 3.66 7.16 -9.87
C ASP A 115 4.22 8.57 -9.62
N GLU A 116 4.51 9.29 -10.69
CA GLU A 116 5.18 10.59 -10.61
C GLU A 116 4.37 11.61 -9.81
N GLU A 117 3.05 11.66 -9.97
CA GLU A 117 2.16 12.58 -9.25
C GLU A 117 2.18 12.29 -7.75
N MET A 118 2.04 11.03 -7.36
CA MET A 118 2.07 10.61 -5.96
C MET A 118 3.45 10.86 -5.31
N LEU A 119 4.54 10.56 -6.03
CA LEU A 119 5.89 10.84 -5.53
C LEU A 119 6.10 12.33 -5.34
N ASN A 120 5.66 13.16 -6.29
CA ASN A 120 5.76 14.62 -6.20
C ASN A 120 4.92 15.16 -5.04
N ALA A 121 3.72 14.63 -4.80
CA ALA A 121 2.90 15.00 -3.64
C ALA A 121 3.60 14.68 -2.32
N LEU A 122 4.17 13.48 -2.16
CA LEU A 122 4.95 13.10 -0.97
C LEU A 122 6.19 13.99 -0.77
N CYS A 123 6.90 14.31 -1.85
CA CYS A 123 8.05 15.21 -1.81
C CYS A 123 7.63 16.64 -1.43
N ALA A 124 6.53 17.15 -1.98
CA ALA A 124 6.01 18.48 -1.65
C ALA A 124 5.59 18.56 -0.17
N GLN A 125 4.92 17.56 0.35
CA GLN A 125 4.57 17.49 1.77
C GLN A 125 5.83 17.51 2.66
N ALA A 126 6.86 16.72 2.31
CA ALA A 126 8.12 16.72 3.06
C ALA A 126 8.83 18.08 3.01
N GLN A 127 8.86 18.76 1.86
CA GLN A 127 9.43 20.09 1.68
C GLN A 127 8.65 21.16 2.45
N ASN A 128 7.34 20.99 2.62
CA ASN A 128 6.48 21.88 3.41
C ASN A 128 6.53 21.61 4.92
N GLY A 129 7.39 20.68 5.37
CA GLY A 129 7.61 20.39 6.78
C GLY A 129 6.74 19.29 7.37
N VAL A 130 5.90 18.63 6.56
CA VAL A 130 5.16 17.43 6.97
C VAL A 130 6.13 16.27 7.14
N GLN A 131 6.04 15.55 8.25
CA GLN A 131 6.89 14.38 8.52
C GLN A 131 6.41 13.19 7.68
N VAL A 132 6.95 13.02 6.49
CA VAL A 132 6.68 11.86 5.63
C VAL A 132 7.57 10.71 6.07
N ASN A 133 6.98 9.65 6.65
CA ASN A 133 7.68 8.50 7.22
C ASN A 133 7.31 7.23 6.46
N VAL A 134 8.27 6.59 5.83
CA VAL A 134 8.06 5.38 5.03
C VAL A 134 8.89 4.23 5.56
N LEU A 135 8.25 3.11 5.85
CA LEU A 135 8.90 1.85 6.18
C LEU A 135 8.72 0.86 5.03
N LEU A 136 9.83 0.44 4.45
CA LEU A 136 9.89 -0.50 3.33
C LEU A 136 10.40 -1.86 3.78
N SER A 137 10.03 -2.92 3.08
CA SER A 137 10.75 -4.20 3.22
C SER A 137 12.24 -4.02 2.95
N HIS A 138 13.08 -4.75 3.67
CA HIS A 138 14.54 -4.69 3.44
C HIS A 138 14.89 -5.16 2.04
N VAL A 139 14.33 -6.26 1.64
CA VAL A 139 14.39 -6.82 0.28
C VAL A 139 13.00 -7.29 -0.15
N THR A 140 12.81 -7.41 -1.45
CA THR A 140 11.62 -8.04 -2.03
C THR A 140 12.01 -9.34 -2.74
N ARG A 141 11.03 -10.09 -3.25
CA ARG A 141 11.31 -11.29 -4.06
C ARG A 141 11.69 -10.96 -5.51
N VAL A 142 11.46 -9.73 -5.92
CA VAL A 142 11.71 -9.26 -7.29
C VAL A 142 12.87 -8.26 -7.26
N ARG A 143 14.08 -8.74 -7.55
CA ARG A 143 15.29 -7.92 -7.51
C ARG A 143 15.23 -6.65 -8.37
N LEU A 144 14.51 -6.70 -9.49
CA LEU A 144 14.32 -5.53 -10.35
C LEU A 144 13.54 -4.42 -9.63
N VAL A 145 12.51 -4.79 -8.84
CA VAL A 145 11.76 -3.85 -7.99
C VAL A 145 12.67 -3.25 -6.92
N ASP A 146 13.56 -4.06 -6.31
CA ASP A 146 14.51 -3.53 -5.32
C ASP A 146 15.43 -2.46 -5.92
N PHE A 147 15.85 -2.64 -7.17
CA PHE A 147 16.61 -1.61 -7.89
C PHE A 147 15.76 -0.38 -8.23
N ALA A 148 14.55 -0.57 -8.76
CA ALA A 148 13.66 0.53 -9.11
C ALA A 148 13.29 1.38 -7.88
N ASN A 149 13.00 0.78 -6.73
CA ASN A 149 12.71 1.46 -5.47
C ASN A 149 13.76 2.53 -5.10
N HIS A 150 15.04 2.32 -5.44
CA HIS A 150 16.10 3.22 -4.98
C HIS A 150 15.98 4.64 -5.51
N ILE A 151 15.48 4.84 -6.73
CA ILE A 151 15.34 6.19 -7.29
C ILE A 151 14.21 6.96 -6.61
N HIS A 152 13.10 6.27 -6.31
CA HIS A 152 11.95 6.87 -5.60
C HIS A 152 12.32 7.21 -4.16
N VAL A 153 13.00 6.29 -3.46
CA VAL A 153 13.53 6.52 -2.11
C VAL A 153 14.50 7.71 -2.10
N HIS A 154 15.43 7.78 -3.06
CA HIS A 154 16.38 8.86 -3.13
C HIS A 154 15.71 10.22 -3.34
N LYS A 155 14.71 10.30 -4.24
CA LYS A 155 13.94 11.53 -4.47
C LYS A 155 13.24 11.98 -3.19
N LEU A 156 12.55 11.07 -2.49
CA LEU A 156 11.83 11.41 -1.26
C LEU A 156 12.77 11.81 -0.13
N VAL A 157 13.90 11.12 0.06
CA VAL A 157 14.89 11.45 1.09
C VAL A 157 15.51 12.82 0.82
N ASN A 158 15.84 13.16 -0.43
CA ASN A 158 16.34 14.48 -0.80
C ASN A 158 15.33 15.61 -0.59
N ALA A 159 14.03 15.30 -0.65
CA ALA A 159 12.95 16.23 -0.33
C ALA A 159 12.72 16.41 1.20
N GLY A 160 13.43 15.66 2.05
CA GLY A 160 13.30 15.72 3.50
C GLY A 160 12.48 14.59 4.11
N GLY A 161 12.00 13.64 3.32
CA GLY A 161 11.26 12.47 3.81
C GLY A 161 12.14 11.48 4.58
N ASN A 162 11.53 10.79 5.53
CA ASN A 162 12.17 9.76 6.34
C ASN A 162 11.85 8.38 5.80
N VAL A 163 12.83 7.69 5.24
CA VAL A 163 12.65 6.34 4.69
C VAL A 163 13.50 5.36 5.45
N TYR A 164 12.92 4.23 5.82
CA TYR A 164 13.56 3.17 6.60
C TYR A 164 13.43 1.82 5.89
N ARG A 165 14.42 0.95 6.06
CA ARG A 165 14.39 -0.43 5.62
C ARG A 165 14.13 -1.33 6.80
N TYR A 166 13.06 -2.11 6.79
CA TYR A 166 12.69 -3.03 7.87
C TYR A 166 13.87 -3.95 8.25
N ALA A 167 14.21 -4.01 9.55
CA ALA A 167 15.38 -4.77 10.00
C ALA A 167 15.23 -6.29 9.81
N GLY A 168 14.01 -6.81 9.80
CA GLY A 168 13.72 -8.20 9.42
C GLY A 168 13.86 -8.41 7.91
N LYS A 169 13.71 -9.66 7.46
CA LYS A 169 13.90 -9.99 6.05
C LYS A 169 12.79 -9.46 5.17
N TYR A 170 11.54 -9.77 5.53
CA TYR A 170 10.37 -9.43 4.73
C TYR A 170 9.33 -8.71 5.58
N MET A 171 8.91 -7.53 5.14
CA MET A 171 7.76 -6.81 5.69
C MET A 171 6.75 -6.62 4.56
N HIS A 172 5.58 -7.23 4.71
CA HIS A 172 4.57 -7.30 3.65
C HIS A 172 3.27 -6.55 4.00
N SER A 173 3.25 -5.86 5.14
CA SER A 173 2.15 -5.00 5.56
C SER A 173 1.95 -3.82 4.60
N LYS A 174 0.68 -3.47 4.33
CA LYS A 174 0.29 -2.30 3.55
C LYS A 174 -0.72 -1.49 4.34
N ALA A 175 -0.23 -0.36 4.85
CA ALA A 175 -1.04 0.59 5.59
C ALA A 175 -0.47 2.00 5.41
N SER A 176 -1.33 2.97 5.20
CA SER A 176 -0.98 4.38 5.17
C SER A 176 -1.91 5.15 6.08
N TRP A 177 -1.39 6.13 6.83
CA TRP A 177 -2.23 6.98 7.69
C TRP A 177 -1.61 8.36 7.87
N ASN A 178 -2.43 9.32 8.25
CA ASN A 178 -2.03 10.70 8.50
C ASN A 178 -2.32 11.13 9.95
N ASP A 179 -2.05 12.37 10.26
CA ASP A 179 -2.26 12.98 11.58
C ASP A 179 -3.73 13.32 11.88
N HIS A 180 -4.63 13.26 10.90
CA HIS A 180 -6.07 13.41 11.10
C HIS A 180 -6.76 12.12 11.55
N GLY A 181 -6.05 10.99 11.58
CA GLY A 181 -6.61 9.70 11.94
C GLY A 181 -7.20 8.93 10.76
N ASP A 182 -6.99 9.42 9.54
CA ASP A 182 -7.36 8.69 8.32
C ASP A 182 -6.38 7.53 8.12
N VAL A 183 -6.89 6.33 8.05
CA VAL A 183 -6.14 5.09 7.83
C VAL A 183 -6.61 4.43 6.55
N LEU A 184 -5.71 4.15 5.63
CA LEU A 184 -5.95 3.28 4.47
C LEU A 184 -5.20 1.97 4.67
N PHE A 185 -5.93 0.87 4.84
CA PHE A 185 -5.40 -0.44 5.20
C PHE A 185 -5.89 -1.53 4.26
N GLY A 186 -5.00 -2.37 3.71
CA GLY A 186 -5.45 -3.44 2.81
C GLY A 186 -4.37 -4.19 2.06
N SER A 187 -4.66 -4.51 0.79
CA SER A 187 -3.80 -5.35 -0.04
C SER A 187 -2.87 -4.58 -0.97
N ALA A 188 -3.13 -3.27 -1.20
CA ALA A 188 -2.43 -2.49 -2.22
C ALA A 188 -1.04 -2.01 -1.79
N ASN A 189 -0.02 -2.30 -2.61
CA ASN A 189 1.29 -1.67 -2.51
C ASN A 189 1.28 -0.27 -3.15
N LEU A 190 2.33 0.52 -2.90
CA LEU A 190 2.57 1.75 -3.65
C LEU A 190 3.30 1.44 -4.95
N ASP A 191 2.60 0.83 -5.91
CA ASP A 191 3.13 0.55 -7.24
C ASP A 191 2.02 0.63 -8.31
N ALA A 192 2.42 0.70 -9.59
CA ALA A 192 1.49 0.83 -10.70
C ALA A 192 0.56 -0.40 -10.82
N HIS A 193 1.02 -1.59 -10.43
CA HIS A 193 0.21 -2.80 -10.47
C HIS A 193 -0.95 -2.72 -9.50
N SER A 194 -0.70 -2.32 -8.25
CA SER A 194 -1.76 -2.17 -7.25
C SER A 194 -2.70 -1.01 -7.57
N MET A 195 -2.18 0.08 -8.14
CA MET A 195 -3.00 1.27 -8.42
C MET A 195 -3.86 1.14 -9.68
N HIS A 196 -3.47 0.30 -10.69
CA HIS A 196 -4.11 0.31 -12.01
C HIS A 196 -4.39 -1.07 -12.63
N ILE A 197 -3.69 -2.13 -12.20
CA ILE A 197 -3.64 -3.39 -12.96
C ILE A 197 -4.26 -4.56 -12.19
N ASN A 198 -4.01 -4.66 -10.89
CA ASN A 198 -4.54 -5.74 -10.07
C ASN A 198 -5.95 -5.42 -9.53
N PHE A 199 -6.68 -6.47 -9.13
CA PHE A 199 -7.80 -6.30 -8.22
C PHE A 199 -7.26 -6.14 -6.80
N GLU A 200 -7.49 -4.99 -6.19
CA GLU A 200 -7.07 -4.66 -4.82
C GLU A 200 -8.26 -4.17 -4.00
N SER A 201 -8.16 -4.33 -2.69
CA SER A 201 -9.10 -3.75 -1.74
C SER A 201 -8.36 -3.10 -0.58
N CYS A 202 -8.78 -1.89 -0.23
CA CYS A 202 -8.32 -1.16 0.94
C CYS A 202 -9.51 -0.58 1.69
N LEU A 203 -9.48 -0.67 3.01
CA LEU A 203 -10.47 -0.06 3.88
C LEU A 203 -9.92 1.28 4.38
N GLU A 204 -10.70 2.33 4.19
CA GLU A 204 -10.47 3.64 4.82
C GLU A 204 -11.25 3.68 6.12
N ILE A 205 -10.56 3.99 7.21
CA ILE A 205 -11.09 4.00 8.56
C ILE A 205 -10.67 5.29 9.24
N HIS A 206 -11.59 5.88 9.99
CA HIS A 206 -11.34 7.04 10.85
C HIS A 206 -11.39 6.60 12.32
N ASP A 207 -10.27 6.07 12.84
CA ASP A 207 -10.17 5.55 14.21
C ASP A 207 -8.83 5.94 14.85
N SER A 208 -8.91 6.74 15.89
CA SER A 208 -7.73 7.21 16.63
C SER A 208 -7.02 6.08 17.39
N ASN A 209 -7.73 5.05 17.85
CA ASN A 209 -7.13 3.90 18.54
C ASN A 209 -6.35 3.04 17.55
N LEU A 210 -6.93 2.77 16.36
CA LEU A 210 -6.23 2.07 15.30
C LEU A 210 -4.98 2.84 14.86
N THR A 211 -5.10 4.16 14.67
CA THR A 211 -3.96 5.02 14.32
C THR A 211 -2.86 4.95 15.37
N TRP A 212 -3.23 4.96 16.65
CA TRP A 212 -2.27 4.84 17.75
C TRP A 212 -1.56 3.47 17.75
N GLU A 213 -2.30 2.37 17.57
CA GLU A 213 -1.72 1.02 17.48
C GLU A 213 -0.77 0.88 16.28
N LEU A 214 -1.18 1.35 15.11
CA LEU A 214 -0.34 1.35 13.91
C LEU A 214 0.94 2.17 14.12
N ARG A 215 0.82 3.35 14.73
CA ARG A 215 1.94 4.22 15.05
C ARG A 215 2.90 3.59 16.06
N ARG A 216 2.38 2.96 17.10
CA ARG A 216 3.18 2.22 18.10
C ARG A 216 3.97 1.09 17.43
N ALA A 217 3.33 0.27 16.62
CA ALA A 217 3.98 -0.82 15.87
C ALA A 217 5.02 -0.27 14.88
N PHE A 218 4.72 0.86 14.22
CA PHE A 218 5.64 1.52 13.29
C PHE A 218 6.93 1.95 13.99
N TYR A 219 6.84 2.67 15.11
CA TYR A 219 8.02 3.11 15.86
C TYR A 219 8.80 1.96 16.48
N ALA A 220 8.15 0.89 16.90
CA ALA A 220 8.83 -0.32 17.34
C ALA A 220 9.71 -0.90 16.24
N ASP A 221 9.19 -1.01 15.01
CA ASP A 221 9.95 -1.46 13.85
C ASP A 221 11.07 -0.48 13.47
N LEU A 222 10.83 0.84 13.56
CA LEU A 222 11.85 1.85 13.26
C LEU A 222 13.05 1.78 14.19
N SER A 223 12.85 1.41 15.45
CA SER A 223 13.92 1.38 16.48
C SER A 223 15.11 0.51 16.06
N THR A 224 14.89 -0.46 15.19
CA THR A 224 15.93 -1.38 14.69
C THR A 224 16.19 -1.24 13.18
N SER A 225 15.38 -0.47 12.47
CA SER A 225 15.41 -0.35 11.01
C SER A 225 16.36 0.77 10.55
N PRO A 226 17.32 0.50 9.66
CA PRO A 226 18.25 1.52 9.18
C PRO A 226 17.53 2.58 8.36
N LYS A 227 17.77 3.85 8.73
CA LYS A 227 17.30 5.01 7.98
C LYS A 227 18.12 5.17 6.70
N GLN A 228 17.44 5.48 5.61
CA GLN A 228 18.09 5.82 4.34
C GLN A 228 18.51 7.28 4.34
N THR A 229 19.71 7.55 3.82
CA THR A 229 20.26 8.89 3.69
C THR A 229 20.54 9.20 2.21
N PRO A 230 20.79 10.45 1.82
CA PRO A 230 21.21 10.78 0.45
C PRO A 230 22.42 9.97 0.00
N GLU A 231 23.36 9.69 0.91
CA GLU A 231 24.56 8.90 0.65
C GLU A 231 24.27 7.43 0.37
N SER A 232 23.16 6.90 0.89
CA SER A 232 22.72 5.52 0.64
C SER A 232 22.54 5.21 -0.85
N TYR A 233 22.20 6.24 -1.64
CA TYR A 233 22.13 6.14 -3.10
C TYR A 233 23.42 6.63 -3.77
N SER A 234 23.97 7.77 -3.37
CA SER A 234 25.12 8.40 -4.02
C SER A 234 26.39 7.55 -3.93
N ASN A 235 26.55 6.75 -2.88
CA ASN A 235 27.67 5.83 -2.69
C ASN A 235 27.57 4.52 -3.49
N ARG A 236 26.47 4.31 -4.25
CA ARG A 236 26.33 3.13 -5.11
C ARG A 236 27.28 3.22 -6.31
N SER A 237 27.77 2.06 -6.76
CA SER A 237 28.58 2.00 -7.98
C SER A 237 27.83 2.52 -9.21
N PHE A 238 28.56 3.01 -10.19
CA PHE A 238 27.98 3.50 -11.45
C PHE A 238 27.10 2.44 -12.12
N ALA A 239 27.52 1.18 -12.14
CA ALA A 239 26.75 0.07 -12.70
C ALA A 239 25.40 -0.11 -11.98
N ASN A 240 25.39 -0.02 -10.63
CA ASN A 240 24.16 -0.11 -9.85
C ASN A 240 23.22 1.08 -10.08
N LYS A 241 23.76 2.29 -10.27
CA LYS A 241 22.96 3.48 -10.62
C LYS A 241 22.35 3.32 -12.01
N ALA A 242 23.13 2.90 -13.00
CA ALA A 242 22.63 2.64 -14.35
C ALA A 242 21.52 1.58 -14.34
N LEU A 243 21.73 0.46 -13.63
CA LEU A 243 20.72 -0.58 -13.47
C LEU A 243 19.45 -0.05 -12.79
N THR A 244 19.57 0.82 -11.78
CA THR A 244 18.44 1.47 -11.13
C THR A 244 17.60 2.27 -12.13
N HIS A 245 18.24 3.04 -13.01
CA HIS A 245 17.52 3.80 -14.04
C HIS A 245 16.82 2.90 -15.06
N VAL A 246 17.47 1.83 -15.51
CA VAL A 246 16.87 0.86 -16.44
C VAL A 246 15.67 0.18 -15.79
N CYS A 247 15.81 -0.28 -14.53
CA CYS A 247 14.70 -0.90 -13.80
C CYS A 247 13.55 0.09 -13.55
N ASN A 248 13.86 1.36 -13.32
CA ASN A 248 12.82 2.38 -13.14
C ASN A 248 12.02 2.64 -14.42
N LEU A 249 12.64 2.58 -15.60
CA LEU A 249 11.92 2.65 -16.87
C LEU A 249 10.96 1.46 -17.06
N ALA A 250 11.30 0.31 -16.48
CA ALA A 250 10.44 -0.88 -16.49
C ALA A 250 9.43 -0.92 -15.33
N SER A 251 9.44 0.04 -14.41
CA SER A 251 8.59 0.03 -13.19
C SER A 251 7.08 -0.08 -13.47
N PRO A 252 6.52 0.48 -14.56
CA PRO A 252 5.10 0.27 -14.88
C PRO A 252 4.73 -1.18 -15.22
N TRP A 253 5.74 -2.04 -15.45
CA TRP A 253 5.60 -3.45 -15.83
C TRP A 253 6.04 -4.41 -14.71
N LEU A 254 6.64 -3.88 -13.64
CA LEU A 254 7.13 -4.61 -12.46
C LEU A 254 6.07 -4.66 -11.36
#